data_46bdf35e6c6cd0852a3a4c4a33de1db2
#
_entry.id   46bdf35e6c6cd0852a3a4c4a33de1db2
#
_cell.length_a   1.000
_cell.length_b   1.000
_cell.length_c   1.000
_cell.angle_alpha   90.00
_cell.angle_beta   90.00
_cell.angle_gamma   90.00
#
_symmetry.space_group_name_H-M   'P 1'
#
loop_
_entity.id
_entity.type
_entity.pdbx_description
1 polymer ?
#
loop_
_entity_poly.entity_id
_entity_poly.type
_entity_poly.pdbx_seq_one_letter_code
_entity_poly.pdbx_strand_id
1 'polypeptide(L)'
;MKAAVYLGKEQLVVQDVPDPTLADGEVLLQIHACSVCGTDLRTFRHGDKKIIPPRILGHEFCATVVESRAPDANVKVGDRVVMYIVIVDGRDRYVEMGRENLTAHRTTMSYHHDGAFAPLMRVPAPAVRQGNLFKITSNISHEHMSLAEPLGCCMNAHSRLGIGLKDTVAVIGAGPIGMMHATLARLQGAQKVIVLDNNPARLEMAKRFDIDAALLVQADGSHREQVRALTEGFGSDVTIVAVSAAPAQNDALEIAAKAGRVNFFAGLPKSNPIAPLDVNHIHYKELVISGSYSEKKSDFQAAFALLHSGRFPADKFITHTLPLERINEAFPLMENGVALKVCVLPLVNGH
;
A
#
# COMPACT_ATOMS: atom_id res chain seq x y z
N MET A 1 6.73 27.27 2.16
CA MET A 1 7.17 26.00 2.77
C MET A 1 8.13 25.26 1.85
N LYS A 2 9.01 24.39 2.40
CA LYS A 2 9.79 23.44 1.59
C LYS A 2 8.92 22.23 1.24
N ALA A 3 9.00 21.74 0.00
CA ALA A 3 8.28 20.56 -0.45
C ALA A 3 9.13 19.74 -1.43
N ALA A 4 8.95 18.42 -1.45
CA ALA A 4 9.55 17.56 -2.45
C ALA A 4 8.66 17.53 -3.69
N VAL A 5 9.07 18.26 -4.71
CA VAL A 5 8.33 18.47 -5.95
C VAL A 5 8.85 17.54 -7.05
N TYR A 6 7.98 16.72 -7.58
CA TYR A 6 8.24 15.93 -8.76
C TYR A 6 8.12 16.79 -10.01
N LEU A 7 9.24 16.94 -10.73
CA LEU A 7 9.35 17.75 -11.94
C LEU A 7 9.39 16.89 -13.22
N GLY A 8 9.47 15.58 -13.06
CA GLY A 8 9.56 14.63 -14.16
C GLY A 8 10.41 13.42 -13.77
N LYS A 9 10.62 12.52 -14.74
CA LYS A 9 11.40 11.29 -14.54
C LYS A 9 12.78 11.61 -13.94
N GLU A 10 13.10 10.93 -12.82
CA GLU A 10 14.34 11.07 -12.04
C GLU A 10 14.58 12.49 -11.47
N GLN A 11 13.53 13.31 -11.40
CA GLN A 11 13.59 14.67 -10.89
C GLN A 11 12.58 14.85 -9.74
N LEU A 12 12.99 14.56 -8.52
CA LEU A 12 12.29 14.90 -7.28
C LEU A 12 13.18 15.90 -6.51
N VAL A 13 12.75 17.16 -6.44
CA VAL A 13 13.55 18.26 -5.90
C VAL A 13 12.88 18.83 -4.67
N VAL A 14 13.63 18.96 -3.58
CA VAL A 14 13.18 19.70 -2.40
C VAL A 14 13.44 21.18 -2.64
N GLN A 15 12.36 21.96 -2.71
CA GLN A 15 12.41 23.39 -3.04
C GLN A 15 11.35 24.18 -2.28
N ASP A 16 11.50 25.49 -2.25
CA ASP A 16 10.51 26.41 -1.69
C ASP A 16 9.32 26.52 -2.63
N VAL A 17 8.12 26.37 -2.07
CA VAL A 17 6.83 26.56 -2.74
C VAL A 17 5.93 27.44 -1.87
N PRO A 18 4.95 28.16 -2.45
CA PRO A 18 3.95 28.87 -1.67
C PRO A 18 3.21 27.92 -0.71
N ASP A 19 2.84 28.43 0.46
CA ASP A 19 1.96 27.70 1.35
C ASP A 19 0.57 27.55 0.74
N PRO A 20 -0.11 26.40 0.93
CA PRO A 20 -1.46 26.21 0.41
C PRO A 20 -2.44 27.20 1.05
N THR A 21 -3.28 27.83 0.21
CA THR A 21 -4.41 28.65 0.66
C THR A 21 -5.71 27.89 0.50
N LEU A 22 -6.63 28.01 1.46
CA LEU A 22 -7.91 27.33 1.45
C LEU A 22 -8.99 28.12 0.70
N ALA A 23 -9.77 27.41 -0.08
CA ALA A 23 -11.10 27.83 -0.53
C ALA A 23 -12.19 27.33 0.45
N ASP A 24 -13.42 27.77 0.23
CA ASP A 24 -14.56 27.33 1.05
C ASP A 24 -14.78 25.81 0.93
N GLY A 25 -15.03 25.17 2.06
CA GLY A 25 -15.22 23.72 2.18
C GLY A 25 -13.92 22.91 2.24
N GLU A 26 -12.76 23.53 2.23
CA GLU A 26 -11.44 22.87 2.29
C GLU A 26 -10.86 22.83 3.71
N VAL A 27 -9.91 21.94 3.92
CA VAL A 27 -9.17 21.74 5.18
C VAL A 27 -7.67 21.75 4.91
N LEU A 28 -6.90 22.40 5.78
CA LEU A 28 -5.44 22.38 5.78
C LEU A 28 -4.93 21.40 6.82
N LEU A 29 -4.05 20.53 6.37
CA LEU A 29 -3.37 19.54 7.21
C LEU A 29 -1.90 19.90 7.39
N GLN A 30 -1.42 19.75 8.62
CA GLN A 30 0.00 19.71 8.95
C GLN A 30 0.44 18.24 8.94
N ILE A 31 1.37 17.89 8.06
CA ILE A 31 1.85 16.52 7.86
C ILE A 31 2.95 16.21 8.86
N HIS A 32 2.77 15.16 9.66
CA HIS A 32 3.78 14.71 10.63
C HIS A 32 4.63 13.57 10.09
N ALA A 33 4.03 12.67 9.31
CA ALA A 33 4.69 11.50 8.77
C ALA A 33 4.06 11.13 7.41
N CYS A 34 4.90 10.81 6.42
CA CYS A 34 4.46 10.31 5.13
C CYS A 34 5.36 9.16 4.69
N SER A 35 4.82 7.96 4.57
CA SER A 35 5.55 6.79 4.10
C SER A 35 5.75 6.82 2.59
N VAL A 36 6.90 6.31 2.15
CA VAL A 36 7.23 6.23 0.71
C VAL A 36 6.66 4.94 0.14
N CYS A 37 5.85 5.07 -0.91
CA CYS A 37 5.22 3.95 -1.63
C CYS A 37 6.11 3.46 -2.79
N GLY A 38 5.99 2.18 -3.14
CA GLY A 38 6.55 1.65 -4.39
C GLY A 38 6.04 2.39 -5.64
N THR A 39 4.88 3.03 -5.55
CA THR A 39 4.33 3.88 -6.61
C THR A 39 5.10 5.20 -6.75
N ASP A 40 5.54 5.81 -5.65
CA ASP A 40 6.38 7.02 -5.70
C ASP A 40 7.72 6.70 -6.37
N LEU A 41 8.36 5.59 -5.98
CA LEU A 41 9.58 5.09 -6.60
C LEU A 41 9.39 4.81 -8.10
N ARG A 42 8.32 4.11 -8.49
CA ARG A 42 8.02 3.82 -9.88
C ARG A 42 7.77 5.11 -10.69
N THR A 43 7.05 6.08 -10.12
CA THR A 43 6.81 7.39 -10.72
C THR A 43 8.11 8.15 -10.92
N PHE A 44 8.97 8.16 -9.90
CA PHE A 44 10.29 8.76 -9.98
C PHE A 44 11.12 8.13 -11.11
N ARG A 45 11.21 6.80 -11.19
CA ARG A 45 12.05 6.08 -12.18
C ARG A 45 11.49 6.12 -13.61
N HIS A 46 10.17 6.02 -13.77
CA HIS A 46 9.56 5.75 -15.09
C HIS A 46 8.54 6.80 -15.52
N GLY A 47 8.14 7.70 -14.63
CA GLY A 47 7.00 8.58 -14.81
C GLY A 47 5.67 7.86 -14.66
N ASP A 48 4.60 8.63 -14.49
CA ASP A 48 3.22 8.14 -14.58
C ASP A 48 2.37 9.15 -15.36
N LYS A 49 1.63 8.68 -16.38
CA LYS A 49 0.80 9.55 -17.25
C LYS A 49 -0.32 10.29 -16.50
N LYS A 50 -0.69 9.82 -15.30
CA LYS A 50 -1.72 10.46 -14.47
C LYS A 50 -1.16 11.56 -13.57
N ILE A 51 0.16 11.63 -13.41
CA ILE A 51 0.84 12.62 -12.59
C ILE A 51 1.46 13.67 -13.51
N ILE A 52 0.83 14.83 -13.55
CA ILE A 52 1.28 15.95 -14.39
C ILE A 52 2.23 16.82 -13.54
N PRO A 53 3.53 16.90 -13.89
CA PRO A 53 4.46 17.80 -13.20
C PRO A 53 4.12 19.29 -13.45
N PRO A 54 4.44 20.20 -12.48
CA PRO A 54 4.99 19.91 -11.17
C PRO A 54 3.94 19.31 -10.23
N ARG A 55 4.35 18.36 -9.35
CA ARG A 55 3.45 17.72 -8.39
C ARG A 55 4.20 17.38 -7.09
N ILE A 56 3.63 17.69 -5.94
CA ILE A 56 4.09 17.15 -4.67
C ILE A 56 3.54 15.73 -4.55
N LEU A 57 4.42 14.74 -4.38
CA LEU A 57 4.04 13.34 -4.21
C LEU A 57 3.75 13.02 -2.73
N GLY A 58 3.54 11.72 -2.42
CA GLY A 58 3.24 11.21 -1.07
C GLY A 58 1.75 11.09 -0.81
N HIS A 59 1.30 9.87 -0.50
CA HIS A 59 -0.13 9.55 -0.33
C HIS A 59 -0.42 8.64 0.85
N GLU A 60 0.60 8.21 1.58
CA GLU A 60 0.51 7.38 2.78
C GLU A 60 0.92 8.22 4.00
N PHE A 61 0.01 8.94 4.63
CA PHE A 61 0.39 9.97 5.61
C PHE A 61 -0.49 10.01 6.85
N CYS A 62 0.03 10.65 7.89
CA CYS A 62 -0.68 11.03 9.10
C CYS A 62 -0.43 12.52 9.40
N ALA A 63 -1.49 13.22 9.81
CA ALA A 63 -1.49 14.68 9.91
C ALA A 63 -2.32 15.18 11.10
N THR A 64 -2.25 16.49 11.33
CA THR A 64 -3.15 17.25 12.21
C THR A 64 -3.87 18.32 11.40
N VAL A 65 -5.15 18.52 11.64
CA VAL A 65 -5.94 19.63 11.07
C VAL A 65 -5.48 20.95 11.69
N VAL A 66 -4.99 21.90 10.88
CA VAL A 66 -4.49 23.21 11.36
C VAL A 66 -5.37 24.37 10.96
N GLU A 67 -6.13 24.27 9.85
CA GLU A 67 -7.14 25.24 9.44
C GLU A 67 -8.31 24.51 8.78
N SER A 68 -9.52 25.04 8.91
CA SER A 68 -10.72 24.51 8.25
C SER A 68 -11.62 25.65 7.79
N ARG A 69 -12.04 25.60 6.51
CA ARG A 69 -13.13 26.40 5.95
C ARG A 69 -14.34 25.54 5.61
N ALA A 70 -14.47 24.40 6.28
CA ALA A 70 -15.54 23.43 6.11
C ALA A 70 -16.31 23.27 7.44
N PRO A 71 -17.34 24.07 7.70
CA PRO A 71 -18.07 24.05 8.99
C PRO A 71 -18.72 22.69 9.28
N ASP A 72 -19.12 21.95 8.23
CA ASP A 72 -19.77 20.64 8.33
C ASP A 72 -18.78 19.46 8.26
N ALA A 73 -17.47 19.73 8.34
CA ALA A 73 -16.47 18.65 8.33
C ALA A 73 -16.63 17.76 9.58
N ASN A 74 -16.42 16.45 9.40
CA ASN A 74 -16.40 15.47 10.49
C ASN A 74 -15.14 15.56 11.40
N VAL A 75 -14.27 16.53 11.12
CA VAL A 75 -13.02 16.82 11.85
C VAL A 75 -12.92 18.30 12.16
N LYS A 76 -12.14 18.67 13.17
CA LYS A 76 -11.91 20.05 13.60
C LYS A 76 -10.42 20.32 13.78
N VAL A 77 -10.06 21.60 13.85
CA VAL A 77 -8.69 22.05 14.15
C VAL A 77 -8.20 21.38 15.44
N GLY A 78 -6.98 20.84 15.39
CA GLY A 78 -6.32 20.06 16.44
C GLY A 78 -6.57 18.55 16.34
N ASP A 79 -7.49 18.07 15.53
CA ASP A 79 -7.70 16.63 15.35
C ASP A 79 -6.54 15.99 14.56
N ARG A 80 -6.01 14.88 15.08
CA ARG A 80 -5.09 14.01 14.36
C ARG A 80 -5.90 13.16 13.35
N VAL A 81 -5.41 13.08 12.12
CA VAL A 81 -6.16 12.42 11.04
C VAL A 81 -5.28 11.62 10.09
N VAL A 82 -5.87 10.64 9.44
CA VAL A 82 -5.44 10.06 8.17
C VAL A 82 -6.54 10.25 7.14
N MET A 83 -6.23 10.03 5.86
CA MET A 83 -7.17 10.29 4.78
C MET A 83 -7.31 9.11 3.83
N TYR A 84 -8.55 8.75 3.51
CA TYR A 84 -8.86 7.97 2.31
C TYR A 84 -8.62 8.85 1.08
N ILE A 85 -7.63 8.50 0.29
CA ILE A 85 -7.04 9.40 -0.73
C ILE A 85 -7.82 9.44 -2.05
N VAL A 86 -8.76 8.52 -2.28
CA VAL A 86 -9.60 8.51 -3.48
C VAL A 86 -10.79 9.46 -3.29
N ILE A 87 -10.94 10.39 -4.23
CA ILE A 87 -12.00 11.41 -4.23
C ILE A 87 -12.89 11.14 -5.43
N VAL A 88 -14.16 10.88 -5.19
CA VAL A 88 -15.13 10.56 -6.24
C VAL A 88 -15.88 11.83 -6.65
N ASP A 89 -15.93 12.12 -7.94
CA ASP A 89 -16.72 13.19 -8.52
C ASP A 89 -17.63 12.64 -9.60
N GLY A 90 -18.87 12.35 -9.24
CA GLY A 90 -19.85 11.73 -10.12
C GLY A 90 -20.37 10.38 -9.62
N ARG A 91 -21.26 9.80 -10.39
CA ARG A 91 -21.87 8.50 -10.10
C ARG A 91 -21.81 7.61 -11.33
N ASP A 92 -21.50 6.35 -11.08
CA ASP A 92 -21.63 5.27 -12.04
C ASP A 92 -21.93 3.96 -11.29
N ARG A 93 -22.14 2.88 -12.03
CA ARG A 93 -22.43 1.56 -11.45
C ARG A 93 -21.40 1.11 -10.38
N TYR A 94 -20.14 1.52 -10.50
CA TYR A 94 -19.10 1.10 -9.56
C TYR A 94 -19.23 1.84 -8.24
N VAL A 95 -19.55 3.13 -8.28
CA VAL A 95 -19.84 3.93 -7.06
C VAL A 95 -21.07 3.36 -6.35
N GLU A 96 -22.14 3.02 -7.10
CA GLU A 96 -23.36 2.42 -6.54
C GLU A 96 -23.12 1.04 -5.91
N MET A 97 -22.15 0.29 -6.42
CA MET A 97 -21.73 -1.00 -5.86
C MET A 97 -20.75 -0.87 -4.69
N GLY A 98 -20.40 0.36 -4.23
CA GLY A 98 -19.35 0.58 -3.23
C GLY A 98 -17.97 0.12 -3.70
N ARG A 99 -17.69 0.28 -5.01
CA ARG A 99 -16.41 -0.03 -5.65
C ARG A 99 -15.81 1.20 -6.32
N GLU A 100 -15.78 2.27 -5.57
CA GLU A 100 -15.32 3.59 -5.98
C GLU A 100 -13.86 3.60 -6.47
N ASN A 101 -13.08 2.61 -6.08
CA ASN A 101 -11.74 2.38 -6.61
C ASN A 101 -11.71 2.06 -8.12
N LEU A 102 -12.82 1.66 -8.72
CA LEU A 102 -12.94 1.29 -10.14
C LEU A 102 -13.62 2.34 -11.01
N THR A 103 -14.25 3.38 -10.43
CA THR A 103 -14.89 4.44 -11.21
C THR A 103 -13.88 5.24 -12.03
N ALA A 104 -14.29 5.71 -13.21
CA ALA A 104 -13.55 6.69 -14.00
C ALA A 104 -13.68 8.12 -13.43
N HIS A 105 -14.71 8.36 -12.61
CA HIS A 105 -15.03 9.66 -12.02
C HIS A 105 -14.29 9.86 -10.67
N ARG A 106 -12.98 9.60 -10.65
CA ARG A 106 -12.19 9.77 -9.44
C ARG A 106 -10.92 10.57 -9.68
N THR A 107 -10.56 11.36 -8.69
CA THR A 107 -9.23 11.93 -8.52
C THR A 107 -8.57 11.31 -7.28
N THR A 108 -7.28 11.52 -7.15
CA THR A 108 -6.50 10.92 -6.05
C THR A 108 -5.45 11.92 -5.58
N MET A 109 -5.25 12.03 -4.27
CA MET A 109 -4.14 12.80 -3.72
C MET A 109 -2.81 12.28 -4.26
N SER A 110 -1.80 13.12 -4.36
CA SER A 110 -0.48 12.81 -4.92
C SER A 110 -0.45 12.59 -6.46
N TYR A 111 -1.60 12.39 -7.11
CA TYR A 111 -1.70 12.24 -8.56
C TYR A 111 -2.33 13.47 -9.23
N HIS A 112 -3.55 13.80 -8.82
CA HIS A 112 -4.35 14.91 -9.38
C HIS A 112 -4.29 16.13 -8.48
N HIS A 113 -4.07 15.92 -7.20
CA HIS A 113 -3.87 16.94 -6.17
C HIS A 113 -2.49 16.76 -5.56
N ASP A 114 -1.93 17.81 -4.95
CA ASP A 114 -0.66 17.71 -4.25
C ASP A 114 -0.75 16.78 -3.05
N GLY A 115 0.33 16.05 -2.82
CA GLY A 115 0.47 15.04 -1.77
C GLY A 115 1.18 15.56 -0.51
N ALA A 116 1.65 14.62 0.28
CA ALA A 116 2.10 14.83 1.66
C ALA A 116 3.63 14.87 1.84
N PHE A 117 4.44 14.91 0.78
CA PHE A 117 5.88 15.18 0.93
C PHE A 117 6.13 16.70 1.06
N ALA A 118 5.41 17.31 2.00
CA ALA A 118 5.47 18.71 2.39
C ALA A 118 4.93 18.88 3.81
N PRO A 119 5.32 19.95 4.54
CA PRO A 119 4.79 20.24 5.87
C PRO A 119 3.29 20.49 5.92
N LEU A 120 2.73 21.09 4.85
CA LEU A 120 1.30 21.42 4.75
C LEU A 120 0.69 20.81 3.49
N MET A 121 -0.55 20.34 3.61
CA MET A 121 -1.33 19.77 2.51
C MET A 121 -2.78 20.24 2.58
N ARG A 122 -3.30 20.71 1.45
CA ARG A 122 -4.70 21.09 1.30
C ARG A 122 -5.55 19.86 0.93
N VAL A 123 -6.65 19.67 1.66
CA VAL A 123 -7.67 18.66 1.35
C VAL A 123 -8.81 19.31 0.58
N PRO A 124 -9.11 18.88 -0.65
CA PRO A 124 -10.16 19.49 -1.48
C PRO A 124 -11.55 19.30 -0.88
N ALA A 125 -12.43 20.29 -1.07
CA ALA A 125 -13.79 20.28 -0.56
C ALA A 125 -14.61 19.01 -0.88
N PRO A 126 -14.51 18.37 -2.06
CA PRO A 126 -15.18 17.10 -2.32
C PRO A 126 -14.74 15.98 -1.37
N ALA A 127 -13.46 15.88 -1.05
CA ALA A 127 -12.94 14.89 -0.11
C ALA A 127 -13.46 15.11 1.31
N VAL A 128 -13.52 16.38 1.73
CA VAL A 128 -14.06 16.74 3.04
C VAL A 128 -15.55 16.38 3.14
N ARG A 129 -16.36 16.76 2.13
CA ARG A 129 -17.79 16.42 2.07
C ARG A 129 -18.05 14.91 2.05
N GLN A 130 -17.15 14.13 1.44
CA GLN A 130 -17.24 12.66 1.42
C GLN A 130 -16.83 12.02 2.74
N GLY A 131 -16.36 12.80 3.73
CA GLY A 131 -15.88 12.29 5.02
C GLY A 131 -14.63 11.40 4.85
N ASN A 132 -13.69 11.80 3.98
CA ASN A 132 -12.48 11.04 3.71
C ASN A 132 -11.41 11.21 4.80
N LEU A 133 -11.59 12.13 5.74
CA LEU A 133 -10.71 12.31 6.89
C LEU A 133 -11.19 11.45 8.07
N PHE A 134 -10.29 10.64 8.61
CA PHE A 134 -10.54 9.73 9.73
C PHE A 134 -9.79 10.20 10.97
N LYS A 135 -10.53 10.55 12.01
CA LYS A 135 -9.98 11.06 13.26
C LYS A 135 -9.31 9.95 14.07
N ILE A 136 -8.08 10.20 14.50
CA ILE A 136 -7.30 9.32 15.37
C ILE A 136 -7.51 9.72 16.82
N THR A 137 -7.99 8.79 17.65
CA THR A 137 -8.20 9.00 19.09
C THR A 137 -7.31 8.13 19.96
N SER A 138 -6.58 7.16 19.36
CA SER A 138 -5.61 6.32 20.06
C SER A 138 -4.22 7.00 20.12
N ASN A 139 -3.33 6.42 20.93
CA ASN A 139 -1.95 6.90 21.10
C ASN A 139 -0.98 6.33 20.05
N ILE A 140 -1.50 5.74 18.96
CA ILE A 140 -0.64 5.25 17.87
C ILE A 140 0.22 6.39 17.30
N SER A 141 1.48 6.11 16.94
CA SER A 141 2.37 7.12 16.39
C SER A 141 1.94 7.57 14.99
N HIS A 142 2.43 8.71 14.54
CA HIS A 142 2.11 9.23 13.20
C HIS A 142 2.67 8.33 12.11
N GLU A 143 3.88 7.83 12.30
CA GLU A 143 4.57 6.94 11.38
C GLU A 143 3.80 5.63 11.21
N HIS A 144 3.35 5.03 12.32
CA HIS A 144 2.59 3.79 12.26
C HIS A 144 1.22 3.98 11.62
N MET A 145 0.56 5.11 11.87
CA MET A 145 -0.75 5.38 11.29
C MET A 145 -0.66 5.74 9.79
N SER A 146 0.49 6.19 9.28
CA SER A 146 0.71 6.41 7.83
C SER A 146 0.56 5.13 7.01
N LEU A 147 0.60 3.96 7.64
CA LEU A 147 0.38 2.66 6.98
C LEU A 147 -1.09 2.37 6.64
N ALA A 148 -2.04 3.25 6.98
CA ALA A 148 -3.47 3.01 6.77
C ALA A 148 -3.83 2.83 5.29
N GLU A 149 -3.26 3.63 4.40
CA GLU A 149 -3.52 3.54 2.96
C GLU A 149 -3.01 2.22 2.36
N PRO A 150 -1.72 1.85 2.46
CA PRO A 150 -1.25 0.60 1.87
C PRO A 150 -1.90 -0.64 2.52
N LEU A 151 -2.24 -0.59 3.79
CA LEU A 151 -2.98 -1.65 4.47
C LEU A 151 -4.42 -1.76 3.92
N GLY A 152 -5.08 -0.64 3.59
CA GLY A 152 -6.37 -0.60 2.92
C GLY A 152 -6.33 -1.29 1.56
N CYS A 153 -5.28 -1.05 0.77
CA CYS A 153 -5.07 -1.77 -0.48
C CYS A 153 -4.97 -3.29 -0.27
N CYS A 154 -4.25 -3.74 0.78
CA CYS A 154 -4.19 -5.16 1.12
C CYS A 154 -5.54 -5.71 1.57
N MET A 155 -6.33 -4.95 2.35
CA MET A 155 -7.69 -5.32 2.76
C MET A 155 -8.62 -5.55 1.55
N ASN A 156 -8.50 -4.74 0.48
CA ASN A 156 -9.26 -4.96 -0.75
C ASN A 156 -8.98 -6.34 -1.37
N ALA A 157 -7.75 -6.82 -1.36
CA ALA A 157 -7.41 -8.17 -1.82
C ALA A 157 -8.01 -9.24 -0.89
N HIS A 158 -7.78 -9.09 0.42
CA HIS A 158 -8.22 -10.04 1.43
C HIS A 158 -9.75 -10.19 1.49
N SER A 159 -10.52 -9.13 1.21
CA SER A 159 -11.99 -9.17 1.15
C SER A 159 -12.53 -10.14 0.09
N ARG A 160 -11.69 -10.60 -0.85
CA ARG A 160 -12.06 -11.53 -1.94
C ARG A 160 -11.50 -12.93 -1.73
N LEU A 161 -10.51 -13.06 -0.85
CA LEU A 161 -9.79 -14.32 -0.67
C LEU A 161 -10.44 -15.24 0.37
N GLY A 162 -11.22 -14.69 1.30
CA GLY A 162 -11.93 -15.48 2.30
C GLY A 162 -11.01 -16.38 3.12
N ILE A 163 -9.84 -15.86 3.54
CA ILE A 163 -8.85 -16.60 4.31
C ILE A 163 -9.43 -17.02 5.67
N GLY A 164 -9.20 -18.24 6.06
CA GLY A 164 -9.73 -18.83 7.29
C GLY A 164 -8.76 -19.78 8.01
N LEU A 165 -9.26 -20.40 9.09
CA LEU A 165 -8.48 -21.17 10.07
C LEU A 165 -7.72 -22.39 9.52
N LYS A 166 -8.12 -22.92 8.36
CA LYS A 166 -7.48 -24.10 7.75
C LYS A 166 -6.53 -23.75 6.61
N ASP A 167 -6.53 -22.49 6.17
CA ASP A 167 -5.79 -22.11 4.99
C ASP A 167 -4.27 -22.05 5.23
N THR A 168 -3.53 -22.61 4.29
CA THR A 168 -2.12 -22.32 4.08
C THR A 168 -2.02 -21.18 3.06
N VAL A 169 -1.41 -20.07 3.47
CA VAL A 169 -1.25 -18.87 2.64
C VAL A 169 0.21 -18.74 2.20
N ALA A 170 0.44 -18.68 0.89
CA ALA A 170 1.74 -18.34 0.32
C ALA A 170 1.72 -16.91 -0.20
N VAL A 171 2.72 -16.11 0.16
CA VAL A 171 2.91 -14.74 -0.31
C VAL A 171 4.20 -14.65 -1.11
N ILE A 172 4.13 -14.32 -2.39
CA ILE A 172 5.30 -14.12 -3.25
C ILE A 172 5.66 -12.63 -3.25
N GLY A 173 6.78 -12.33 -2.61
CA GLY A 173 7.31 -11.01 -2.35
C GLY A 173 7.33 -10.67 -0.87
N ALA A 174 8.53 -10.48 -0.29
CA ALA A 174 8.77 -10.10 1.10
C ALA A 174 9.00 -8.58 1.28
N GLY A 175 8.49 -7.77 0.35
CA GLY A 175 8.44 -6.31 0.48
C GLY A 175 7.34 -5.88 1.47
N PRO A 176 7.16 -4.56 1.70
CA PRO A 176 6.21 -4.06 2.70
C PRO A 176 4.78 -4.56 2.45
N ILE A 177 4.34 -4.58 1.21
CA ILE A 177 3.00 -5.08 0.82
C ILE A 177 2.87 -6.57 1.08
N GLY A 178 3.88 -7.38 0.69
CA GLY A 178 3.84 -8.83 0.95
C GLY A 178 3.80 -9.14 2.44
N MET A 179 4.57 -8.40 3.25
CA MET A 179 4.55 -8.57 4.71
C MET A 179 3.22 -8.09 5.33
N MET A 180 2.55 -7.08 4.77
CA MET A 180 1.19 -6.72 5.17
C MET A 180 0.20 -7.85 4.85
N HIS A 181 0.30 -8.46 3.67
CA HIS A 181 -0.51 -9.63 3.33
C HIS A 181 -0.26 -10.82 4.26
N ALA A 182 1.00 -11.15 4.55
CA ALA A 182 1.35 -12.22 5.48
C ALA A 182 0.79 -11.96 6.89
N THR A 183 0.93 -10.73 7.39
CA THR A 183 0.39 -10.31 8.68
C THR A 183 -1.14 -10.39 8.71
N LEU A 184 -1.81 -9.89 7.67
CA LEU A 184 -3.28 -9.98 7.57
C LEU A 184 -3.77 -11.42 7.50
N ALA A 185 -3.08 -12.29 6.74
CA ALA A 185 -3.41 -13.72 6.68
C ALA A 185 -3.36 -14.36 8.07
N ARG A 186 -2.31 -14.09 8.85
CA ARG A 186 -2.20 -14.56 10.23
C ARG A 186 -3.31 -14.01 11.13
N LEU A 187 -3.61 -12.73 11.05
CA LEU A 187 -4.69 -12.08 11.82
C LEU A 187 -6.09 -12.61 11.45
N GLN A 188 -6.27 -13.10 10.23
CA GLN A 188 -7.50 -13.78 9.78
C GLN A 188 -7.56 -15.27 10.19
N GLY A 189 -6.49 -15.78 10.78
CA GLY A 189 -6.43 -17.12 11.34
C GLY A 189 -5.84 -18.17 10.40
N ALA A 190 -5.10 -17.79 9.36
CA ALA A 190 -4.40 -18.75 8.51
C ALA A 190 -3.58 -19.72 9.34
N GLN A 191 -3.72 -21.02 9.05
CA GLN A 191 -3.02 -22.10 9.75
C GLN A 191 -1.52 -22.01 9.50
N LYS A 192 -1.13 -21.70 8.26
CA LYS A 192 0.26 -21.56 7.85
C LYS A 192 0.46 -20.37 6.94
N VAL A 193 1.55 -19.63 7.13
CA VAL A 193 1.95 -18.49 6.30
C VAL A 193 3.37 -18.70 5.80
N ILE A 194 3.53 -18.80 4.49
CA ILE A 194 4.80 -19.01 3.80
C ILE A 194 5.10 -17.77 2.98
N VAL A 195 6.28 -17.19 3.13
CA VAL A 195 6.72 -16.01 2.36
C VAL A 195 7.85 -16.42 1.43
N LEU A 196 7.77 -15.99 0.16
CA LEU A 196 8.76 -16.25 -0.86
C LEU A 196 9.32 -14.93 -1.41
N ASP A 197 10.64 -14.86 -1.58
CA ASP A 197 11.31 -13.71 -2.26
C ASP A 197 12.62 -14.19 -2.88
N ASN A 198 13.12 -13.48 -3.89
CA ASN A 198 14.43 -13.74 -4.49
C ASN A 198 15.55 -12.94 -3.81
N ASN A 199 15.24 -12.06 -2.85
CA ASN A 199 16.20 -11.27 -2.10
C ASN A 199 16.39 -11.84 -0.68
N PRO A 200 17.57 -12.42 -0.36
CA PRO A 200 17.84 -13.00 0.96
C PRO A 200 17.72 -11.98 2.11
N ALA A 201 18.08 -10.71 1.87
CA ALA A 201 17.97 -9.67 2.90
C ALA A 201 16.50 -9.38 3.29
N ARG A 202 15.59 -9.41 2.31
CA ARG A 202 14.14 -9.29 2.59
C ARG A 202 13.60 -10.49 3.34
N LEU A 203 14.05 -11.69 3.00
CA LEU A 203 13.66 -12.90 3.74
C LEU A 203 14.15 -12.88 5.18
N GLU A 204 15.35 -12.35 5.43
CA GLU A 204 15.84 -12.17 6.81
C GLU A 204 14.96 -11.18 7.60
N MET A 205 14.56 -10.08 6.98
CA MET A 205 13.60 -9.15 7.62
C MET A 205 12.23 -9.81 7.84
N ALA A 206 11.79 -10.67 6.94
CA ALA A 206 10.50 -11.36 7.06
C ALA A 206 10.42 -12.24 8.32
N LYS A 207 11.52 -12.80 8.80
CA LYS A 207 11.58 -13.59 10.04
C LYS A 207 11.20 -12.83 11.32
N ARG A 208 11.13 -11.49 11.26
CA ARG A 208 10.64 -10.66 12.37
C ARG A 208 9.12 -10.73 12.54
N PHE A 209 8.42 -11.29 11.54
CA PHE A 209 6.97 -11.40 11.51
C PHE A 209 6.53 -12.82 11.89
N ASP A 210 5.25 -12.96 12.20
CA ASP A 210 4.65 -14.27 12.51
C ASP A 210 4.35 -15.04 11.23
N ILE A 211 5.40 -15.69 10.70
CA ILE A 211 5.37 -16.54 9.50
C ILE A 211 5.98 -17.90 9.83
N ASP A 212 5.53 -18.94 9.14
CA ASP A 212 6.02 -20.32 9.36
C ASP A 212 7.26 -20.63 8.53
N ALA A 213 7.40 -20.01 7.36
CA ALA A 213 8.58 -20.19 6.51
C ALA A 213 8.88 -18.97 5.65
N ALA A 214 10.19 -18.74 5.41
CA ALA A 214 10.71 -17.77 4.46
C ALA A 214 11.57 -18.53 3.43
N LEU A 215 11.13 -18.58 2.18
CA LEU A 215 11.73 -19.41 1.14
C LEU A 215 12.38 -18.54 0.05
N LEU A 216 13.62 -18.89 -0.30
CA LEU A 216 14.32 -18.22 -1.40
C LEU A 216 13.80 -18.73 -2.74
N VAL A 217 13.28 -17.83 -3.56
CA VAL A 217 12.92 -18.13 -4.96
C VAL A 217 14.20 -18.35 -5.76
N GLN A 218 14.33 -19.54 -6.34
CA GLN A 218 15.49 -19.96 -7.11
C GLN A 218 15.13 -20.18 -8.58
N ALA A 219 16.09 -19.96 -9.46
CA ALA A 219 15.88 -20.09 -10.90
C ALA A 219 15.55 -21.53 -11.35
N ASP A 220 15.99 -22.53 -10.59
CA ASP A 220 15.71 -23.94 -10.83
C ASP A 220 14.29 -24.38 -10.39
N GLY A 221 13.55 -23.49 -9.73
CA GLY A 221 12.18 -23.76 -9.25
C GLY A 221 12.09 -24.61 -7.99
N SER A 222 13.21 -24.94 -7.33
CA SER A 222 13.25 -25.78 -6.13
C SER A 222 12.40 -25.27 -4.97
N HIS A 223 12.13 -23.95 -4.91
CA HIS A 223 11.21 -23.36 -3.93
C HIS A 223 9.78 -23.91 -4.02
N ARG A 224 9.34 -24.37 -5.19
CA ARG A 224 8.01 -24.98 -5.38
C ARG A 224 7.88 -26.31 -4.65
N GLU A 225 8.94 -27.14 -4.73
CA GLU A 225 8.99 -28.40 -3.97
C GLU A 225 9.08 -28.14 -2.47
N GLN A 226 9.76 -27.08 -2.05
CA GLN A 226 9.79 -26.68 -0.64
C GLN A 226 8.39 -26.28 -0.13
N VAL A 227 7.61 -25.54 -0.93
CA VAL A 227 6.20 -25.25 -0.59
C VAL A 227 5.40 -26.54 -0.48
N ARG A 228 5.53 -27.49 -1.43
CA ARG A 228 4.85 -28.79 -1.37
C ARG A 228 5.22 -29.57 -0.12
N ALA A 229 6.50 -29.63 0.22
CA ALA A 229 6.97 -30.32 1.42
C ALA A 229 6.37 -29.72 2.71
N LEU A 230 6.23 -28.39 2.78
CA LEU A 230 5.63 -27.68 3.92
C LEU A 230 4.10 -27.87 4.00
N THR A 231 3.47 -28.33 2.93
CA THR A 231 2.01 -28.43 2.77
C THR A 231 1.55 -29.86 2.51
N GLU A 232 2.32 -30.87 2.96
CA GLU A 232 2.00 -32.29 2.80
C GLU A 232 1.74 -32.72 1.34
N GLY A 233 2.35 -32.00 0.38
CA GLY A 233 2.18 -32.22 -1.05
C GLY A 233 1.01 -31.46 -1.70
N PHE A 234 0.12 -30.84 -0.92
CA PHE A 234 -1.09 -30.20 -1.46
C PHE A 234 -0.84 -28.86 -2.13
N GLY A 235 0.11 -28.07 -1.66
CA GLY A 235 0.31 -26.68 -2.08
C GLY A 235 -0.41 -25.67 -1.15
N SER A 236 -0.45 -24.39 -1.56
CA SER A 236 -1.11 -23.33 -0.77
C SER A 236 -2.58 -23.16 -1.16
N ASP A 237 -3.46 -23.07 -0.15
CA ASP A 237 -4.89 -22.79 -0.36
C ASP A 237 -5.13 -21.38 -0.91
N VAL A 238 -4.29 -20.44 -0.50
CA VAL A 238 -4.28 -19.07 -0.99
C VAL A 238 -2.87 -18.67 -1.40
N THR A 239 -2.73 -18.10 -2.60
CA THR A 239 -1.46 -17.53 -3.08
C THR A 239 -1.64 -16.07 -3.45
N ILE A 240 -0.80 -15.18 -2.90
CA ILE A 240 -0.84 -13.74 -3.18
C ILE A 240 0.47 -13.32 -3.84
N VAL A 241 0.39 -12.72 -5.04
CA VAL A 241 1.55 -12.22 -5.77
C VAL A 241 1.70 -10.73 -5.51
N ALA A 242 2.64 -10.36 -4.65
CA ALA A 242 2.92 -8.99 -4.23
C ALA A 242 4.14 -8.37 -4.95
N VAL A 243 4.56 -8.95 -6.06
CA VAL A 243 5.68 -8.48 -6.89
C VAL A 243 5.27 -8.32 -8.35
N SER A 244 5.82 -7.31 -9.03
CA SER A 244 5.55 -7.02 -10.45
C SER A 244 6.46 -7.85 -11.37
N ALA A 245 6.35 -9.18 -11.31
CA ALA A 245 7.19 -10.11 -12.07
C ALA A 245 6.35 -11.24 -12.69
N ALA A 246 6.43 -11.41 -14.01
CA ALA A 246 5.67 -12.44 -14.72
C ALA A 246 5.99 -13.88 -14.25
N PRO A 247 7.23 -14.27 -13.97
CA PRO A 247 7.53 -15.61 -13.42
C PRO A 247 6.81 -15.87 -12.09
N ALA A 248 6.70 -14.86 -11.21
CA ALA A 248 6.00 -15.01 -9.93
C ALA A 248 4.50 -15.31 -10.10
N GLN A 249 3.88 -14.82 -11.17
CA GLN A 249 2.48 -15.13 -11.49
C GLN A 249 2.31 -16.59 -11.90
N ASN A 250 3.26 -17.15 -12.67
CA ASN A 250 3.24 -18.57 -13.01
C ASN A 250 3.56 -19.45 -11.80
N ASP A 251 4.56 -19.10 -11.00
CA ASP A 251 4.87 -19.79 -9.74
C ASP A 251 3.64 -19.89 -8.85
N ALA A 252 2.83 -18.81 -8.77
CA ALA A 252 1.62 -18.79 -7.98
C ALA A 252 0.61 -19.85 -8.42
N LEU A 253 0.46 -20.10 -9.72
CA LEU A 253 -0.41 -21.16 -10.25
C LEU A 253 0.14 -22.55 -9.94
N GLU A 254 1.47 -22.71 -9.99
CA GLU A 254 2.12 -24.00 -9.76
C GLU A 254 2.07 -24.42 -8.29
N ILE A 255 2.30 -23.48 -7.35
CA ILE A 255 2.31 -23.78 -5.90
C ILE A 255 0.91 -23.81 -5.28
N ALA A 256 -0.11 -23.29 -5.97
CA ALA A 256 -1.49 -23.34 -5.48
C ALA A 256 -2.01 -24.80 -5.37
N ALA A 257 -2.73 -25.08 -4.31
CA ALA A 257 -3.45 -26.33 -4.12
C ALA A 257 -4.64 -26.44 -5.10
N LYS A 258 -5.21 -27.65 -5.26
CA LYS A 258 -6.49 -27.81 -5.96
C LYS A 258 -7.59 -27.05 -5.23
N ALA A 259 -8.51 -26.44 -5.96
CA ALA A 259 -9.53 -25.51 -5.49
C ALA A 259 -8.95 -24.27 -4.80
N GLY A 260 -7.67 -23.95 -5.03
CA GLY A 260 -6.98 -22.82 -4.44
C GLY A 260 -7.41 -21.47 -5.02
N ARG A 261 -7.06 -20.41 -4.30
CA ARG A 261 -7.40 -19.02 -4.64
C ARG A 261 -6.10 -18.24 -4.87
N VAL A 262 -5.96 -17.62 -6.04
CA VAL A 262 -4.76 -16.84 -6.40
C VAL A 262 -5.14 -15.38 -6.59
N ASN A 263 -4.40 -14.47 -5.99
CA ASN A 263 -4.56 -13.04 -6.19
C ASN A 263 -3.30 -12.41 -6.81
N PHE A 264 -3.45 -11.81 -7.97
CA PHE A 264 -2.45 -10.95 -8.58
C PHE A 264 -2.63 -9.52 -8.04
N PHE A 265 -1.97 -9.26 -6.91
CA PHE A 265 -2.02 -7.94 -6.27
C PHE A 265 -1.18 -6.92 -7.03
N ALA A 266 0.04 -7.26 -7.37
CA ALA A 266 0.91 -6.39 -8.15
C ALA A 266 0.67 -6.61 -9.66
N GLY A 267 0.42 -5.50 -10.36
CA GLY A 267 0.37 -5.50 -11.83
C GLY A 267 1.78 -5.56 -12.43
N LEU A 268 1.87 -6.04 -13.67
CA LEU A 268 3.13 -6.04 -14.44
C LEU A 268 3.47 -4.62 -14.95
N PRO A 269 4.74 -4.34 -15.28
CA PRO A 269 5.14 -3.09 -15.91
C PRO A 269 4.37 -2.81 -17.20
N LYS A 270 3.92 -1.57 -17.41
CA LYS A 270 3.18 -1.19 -18.63
C LYS A 270 3.98 -1.43 -19.92
N SER A 271 5.31 -1.45 -19.85
CA SER A 271 6.22 -1.76 -20.97
C SER A 271 6.25 -3.26 -21.29
N ASN A 272 5.89 -4.13 -20.35
CA ASN A 272 5.82 -5.58 -20.54
C ASN A 272 4.65 -6.15 -19.72
N PRO A 273 3.39 -5.96 -20.18
CA PRO A 273 2.19 -6.31 -19.41
C PRO A 273 1.76 -7.78 -19.56
N ILE A 274 2.49 -8.56 -20.37
CA ILE A 274 2.09 -9.93 -20.72
C ILE A 274 2.90 -10.92 -19.87
N ALA A 275 2.20 -11.85 -19.21
CA ALA A 275 2.79 -13.01 -18.58
C ALA A 275 2.41 -14.29 -19.34
N PRO A 276 3.36 -15.14 -19.71
CA PRO A 276 3.06 -16.48 -20.20
C PRO A 276 2.64 -17.35 -19.00
N LEU A 277 1.36 -17.67 -18.92
CA LEU A 277 0.79 -18.50 -17.85
C LEU A 277 0.43 -19.88 -18.38
N ASP A 278 0.77 -20.95 -17.64
CA ASP A 278 0.19 -22.27 -17.93
C ASP A 278 -1.25 -22.33 -17.39
N VAL A 279 -2.18 -22.07 -18.29
CA VAL A 279 -3.61 -22.05 -17.97
C VAL A 279 -4.18 -23.41 -17.62
N ASN A 280 -3.46 -24.52 -17.91
CA ASN A 280 -3.88 -25.85 -17.48
C ASN A 280 -3.88 -25.99 -15.96
N HIS A 281 -2.98 -25.28 -15.28
CA HIS A 281 -3.04 -25.20 -13.80
C HIS A 281 -4.38 -24.65 -13.32
N ILE A 282 -4.93 -23.64 -14.01
CA ILE A 282 -6.23 -23.05 -13.64
C ILE A 282 -7.33 -24.07 -13.85
N HIS A 283 -7.34 -24.73 -15.02
CA HIS A 283 -8.38 -25.69 -15.37
C HIS A 283 -8.36 -26.96 -14.51
N TYR A 284 -7.21 -27.65 -14.44
CA TYR A 284 -7.13 -28.95 -13.77
C TYR A 284 -7.06 -28.87 -12.24
N LYS A 285 -6.74 -27.73 -11.69
CA LYS A 285 -6.77 -27.48 -10.24
C LYS A 285 -8.03 -26.73 -9.79
N GLU A 286 -8.93 -26.34 -10.70
CA GLU A 286 -10.13 -25.54 -10.40
C GLU A 286 -9.81 -24.23 -9.64
N LEU A 287 -8.75 -23.52 -10.06
CA LEU A 287 -8.27 -22.33 -9.36
C LEU A 287 -9.22 -21.13 -9.57
N VAL A 288 -9.43 -20.37 -8.48
CA VAL A 288 -10.08 -19.07 -8.55
C VAL A 288 -8.99 -17.98 -8.64
N ILE A 289 -8.91 -17.32 -9.80
CA ILE A 289 -7.95 -16.25 -10.05
C ILE A 289 -8.64 -14.90 -9.86
N SER A 290 -8.00 -14.01 -9.11
CA SER A 290 -8.49 -12.66 -8.86
C SER A 290 -7.40 -11.62 -9.02
N GLY A 291 -7.79 -10.36 -9.25
CA GLY A 291 -6.93 -9.19 -9.17
C GLY A 291 -7.49 -8.21 -8.14
N SER A 292 -6.64 -7.35 -7.63
CA SER A 292 -7.04 -6.23 -6.76
C SER A 292 -6.33 -4.95 -7.20
N TYR A 293 -7.02 -3.83 -7.07
CA TYR A 293 -6.51 -2.54 -7.49
C TYR A 293 -6.97 -1.44 -6.55
N SER A 294 -6.02 -0.71 -5.95
CA SER A 294 -6.33 0.34 -4.99
C SER A 294 -7.21 -0.18 -3.83
N GLU A 295 -7.90 0.69 -3.16
CA GLU A 295 -8.76 0.39 -2.01
C GLU A 295 -10.13 1.04 -2.18
N LYS A 296 -11.15 0.45 -1.58
CA LYS A 296 -12.45 1.08 -1.35
C LYS A 296 -12.40 1.83 -0.01
N LYS A 297 -13.32 2.79 0.17
CA LYS A 297 -13.43 3.50 1.45
C LYS A 297 -13.66 2.54 2.63
N SER A 298 -14.46 1.49 2.43
CA SER A 298 -14.68 0.47 3.45
C SER A 298 -13.43 -0.34 3.80
N ASP A 299 -12.53 -0.59 2.83
CA ASP A 299 -11.26 -1.27 3.07
C ASP A 299 -10.30 -0.39 3.86
N PHE A 300 -10.21 0.91 3.50
CA PHE A 300 -9.46 1.90 4.28
C PHE A 300 -9.98 2.00 5.71
N GLN A 301 -11.29 2.04 5.88
CA GLN A 301 -11.92 2.09 7.21
C GLN A 301 -11.57 0.87 8.05
N ALA A 302 -11.53 -0.33 7.47
CA ALA A 302 -11.12 -1.55 8.15
C ALA A 302 -9.62 -1.52 8.52
N ALA A 303 -8.76 -1.03 7.62
CA ALA A 303 -7.33 -0.86 7.87
C ALA A 303 -7.07 0.16 8.99
N PHE A 304 -7.76 1.31 8.93
CA PHE A 304 -7.72 2.32 9.98
C PHE A 304 -8.11 1.73 11.35
N ALA A 305 -9.25 1.02 11.42
CA ALA A 305 -9.73 0.41 12.66
C ALA A 305 -8.74 -0.63 13.22
N LEU A 306 -8.10 -1.40 12.34
CA LEU A 306 -7.12 -2.40 12.74
C LEU A 306 -5.85 -1.75 13.33
N LEU A 307 -5.32 -0.72 12.69
CA LEU A 307 -4.18 0.07 13.19
C LEU A 307 -4.54 0.81 14.49
N HIS A 308 -5.69 1.49 14.48
CA HIS A 308 -6.18 2.28 15.61
C HIS A 308 -6.38 1.43 16.89
N SER A 309 -6.76 0.16 16.73
CA SER A 309 -6.93 -0.78 17.85
C SER A 309 -5.61 -1.36 18.38
N GLY A 310 -4.47 -1.12 17.73
CA GLY A 310 -3.16 -1.67 18.08
C GLY A 310 -2.98 -3.17 17.78
N ARG A 311 -3.93 -3.81 17.09
CA ARG A 311 -3.84 -5.24 16.75
C ARG A 311 -2.90 -5.52 15.58
N PHE A 312 -2.62 -4.53 14.74
CA PHE A 312 -1.64 -4.65 13.65
C PHE A 312 -0.25 -4.24 14.17
N PRO A 313 0.80 -5.07 13.98
CA PRO A 313 2.15 -4.82 14.48
C PRO A 313 2.89 -3.78 13.61
N ALA A 314 2.39 -2.54 13.59
CA ALA A 314 2.88 -1.45 12.73
C ALA A 314 4.34 -1.09 12.99
N ASP A 315 4.83 -1.30 14.22
CA ASP A 315 6.21 -1.09 14.67
C ASP A 315 7.23 -1.92 13.87
N LYS A 316 6.82 -3.05 13.31
CA LYS A 316 7.70 -3.91 12.52
C LYS A 316 7.92 -3.41 11.08
N PHE A 317 7.09 -2.49 10.60
CA PHE A 317 7.09 -2.07 9.19
C PHE A 317 7.99 -0.86 8.91
N ILE A 318 7.92 0.18 9.74
CA ILE A 318 8.76 1.38 9.54
C ILE A 318 10.18 1.08 10.03
N THR A 319 11.08 0.84 9.08
CA THR A 319 12.48 0.50 9.38
C THR A 319 13.41 1.71 9.34
N HIS A 320 13.02 2.75 8.61
CA HIS A 320 13.82 3.96 8.43
C HIS A 320 12.93 5.19 8.47
N THR A 321 13.43 6.26 9.07
CA THR A 321 12.83 7.59 9.01
C THR A 321 13.85 8.57 8.42
N LEU A 322 13.39 9.48 7.58
CA LEU A 322 14.22 10.48 6.93
C LEU A 322 13.55 11.86 7.04
N PRO A 323 14.33 12.94 7.23
CA PRO A 323 13.81 14.28 7.02
C PRO A 323 13.49 14.51 5.54
N LEU A 324 12.64 15.50 5.26
CA LEU A 324 12.18 15.79 3.88
C LEU A 324 13.34 16.04 2.92
N GLU A 325 14.38 16.73 3.38
CA GLU A 325 15.56 17.09 2.59
C GLU A 325 16.33 15.86 2.07
N ARG A 326 16.17 14.73 2.74
CA ARG A 326 16.84 13.47 2.40
C ARG A 326 15.92 12.46 1.72
N ILE A 327 14.74 12.86 1.23
CA ILE A 327 13.74 11.97 0.65
C ILE A 327 14.28 11.08 -0.48
N ASN A 328 15.20 11.60 -1.28
CA ASN A 328 15.81 10.84 -2.39
C ASN A 328 16.62 9.62 -1.92
N GLU A 329 17.06 9.59 -0.66
CA GLU A 329 17.75 8.44 -0.09
C GLU A 329 16.80 7.27 0.18
N ALA A 330 15.49 7.53 0.26
CA ALA A 330 14.50 6.47 0.43
C ALA A 330 14.49 5.46 -0.73
N PHE A 331 14.68 5.94 -1.95
CA PHE A 331 14.57 5.10 -3.15
C PHE A 331 15.63 3.99 -3.19
N PRO A 332 16.95 4.27 -3.06
CA PRO A 332 17.94 3.20 -3.02
C PRO A 332 17.80 2.28 -1.80
N LEU A 333 17.35 2.77 -0.64
CA LEU A 333 17.07 1.90 0.52
C LEU A 333 15.97 0.88 0.23
N MET A 334 14.93 1.30 -0.51
CA MET A 334 13.82 0.42 -0.91
C MET A 334 14.22 -0.55 -2.03
N GLU A 335 14.94 -0.07 -3.06
CA GLU A 335 15.36 -0.87 -4.21
C GLU A 335 16.32 -2.00 -3.78
N ASN A 336 17.28 -1.68 -2.93
CA ASN A 336 18.28 -2.65 -2.44
C ASN A 336 17.74 -3.59 -1.35
N GLY A 337 16.48 -3.42 -0.93
CA GLY A 337 15.88 -4.24 0.12
C GLY A 337 16.46 -4.00 1.52
N VAL A 338 17.16 -2.88 1.73
CA VAL A 338 17.70 -2.46 3.04
C VAL A 338 16.57 -1.98 3.95
N ALA A 339 15.62 -1.22 3.39
CA ALA A 339 14.42 -0.79 4.11
C ALA A 339 13.22 -1.65 3.75
N LEU A 340 12.41 -2.01 4.74
CA LEU A 340 11.08 -2.52 4.50
C LEU A 340 10.14 -1.36 4.13
N LYS A 341 10.05 -0.34 4.98
CA LYS A 341 9.30 0.88 4.71
C LYS A 341 10.09 2.09 5.21
N VAL A 342 10.17 3.12 4.38
CA VAL A 342 10.77 4.41 4.75
C VAL A 342 9.65 5.41 5.03
N CYS A 343 9.75 6.13 6.14
CA CYS A 343 8.83 7.21 6.48
C CYS A 343 9.58 8.55 6.42
N VAL A 344 9.02 9.51 5.68
CA VAL A 344 9.52 10.88 5.63
C VAL A 344 8.81 11.72 6.69
N LEU A 345 9.57 12.50 7.43
CA LEU A 345 9.09 13.45 8.43
C LEU A 345 9.23 14.86 7.87
N PRO A 346 8.15 15.47 7.31
CA PRO A 346 8.24 16.77 6.64
C PRO A 346 8.48 17.94 7.59
N LEU A 347 8.17 17.77 8.87
CA LEU A 347 8.47 18.74 9.91
C LEU A 347 9.81 18.36 10.54
N VAL A 348 10.90 18.94 10.08
CA VAL A 348 12.18 18.85 10.83
C VAL A 348 12.04 19.69 12.09
N ASN A 349 12.40 19.08 13.24
CA ASN A 349 12.39 19.75 14.54
C ASN A 349 13.09 21.10 14.47
N GLY A 350 12.36 22.17 14.68
CA GLY A 350 12.91 23.48 14.91
C GLY A 350 12.24 24.58 14.07
N HIS A 351 11.00 24.86 14.37
CA HIS A 351 10.48 26.25 14.59
C HIS A 351 9.01 26.15 14.92
#